data_2d53648c936c41a3d0dc2f60b59878c3
#
_entry.id   2d53648c936c41a3d0dc2f60b59878c3
#
_cell.length_a   1.000
_cell.length_b   1.000
_cell.length_c   1.000
_cell.angle_alpha   90.00
_cell.angle_beta   90.00
_cell.angle_gamma   90.00
#
_symmetry.space_group_name_H-M   'P 1'
#
loop_
_entity.id
_entity.type
_entity.pdbx_description
1 polymer ?
#
loop_
_entity_poly.entity_id
_entity_poly.type
_entity_poly.pdbx_seq_one_letter_code
_entity_poly.pdbx_strand_id
1 'polypeptide(L)'
;MKSILYIVALATLMVACTEDEQLDNILPDNKVRMEFYATADASTRTVLVDNNAVNWLAGDKISLFDPSGANNEFSTAEGGSSVTYTGRAAQAGGTYYALYPYDKDSKIAGSIVTTTLPALQSAQDGSFVTMLNPSVAMADAQQNLYFRNVCALVKFTLDSNIHETIVKAVFSGNGGEVLAGTLSIDAAASDPTAVADASFGEMMVGLTGILRWA
;
A
#
# COMPACT_ATOMS: atom_id res chain seq x y z
N MET A 1 4.26 19.25 82.75
CA MET A 1 4.19 20.00 81.48
C MET A 1 4.46 19.01 80.41
N LYS A 2 3.43 18.72 79.57
CA LYS A 2 3.45 17.67 78.56
C LYS A 2 3.83 18.25 77.23
N SER A 3 4.93 17.85 76.66
CA SER A 3 5.33 18.21 75.29
C SER A 3 4.73 17.17 74.32
N ILE A 4 3.94 17.62 73.41
CA ILE A 4 3.31 16.81 72.35
C ILE A 4 4.20 16.96 71.10
N LEU A 5 4.80 15.85 70.67
CA LEU A 5 5.60 15.77 69.48
C LEU A 5 4.67 15.42 68.29
N TYR A 6 4.50 16.36 67.33
CA TYR A 6 3.80 16.10 66.11
C TYR A 6 4.77 15.54 65.07
N ILE A 7 4.57 14.28 64.70
CA ILE A 7 5.24 13.64 63.55
C ILE A 7 4.39 13.92 62.35
N VAL A 8 4.84 14.77 61.43
CA VAL A 8 4.25 14.96 60.12
C VAL A 8 4.83 13.91 59.20
N ALA A 9 4.03 12.90 58.89
CA ALA A 9 4.38 11.92 57.87
C ALA A 9 4.11 12.53 56.50
N LEU A 10 5.13 12.88 55.77
CA LEU A 10 5.09 13.31 54.38
C LEU A 10 4.94 12.04 53.49
N ALA A 11 3.70 11.74 53.09
CA ALA A 11 3.45 10.70 52.10
C ALA A 11 3.80 11.24 50.71
N THR A 12 4.96 10.91 50.20
CA THR A 12 5.30 11.08 48.77
C THR A 12 4.48 10.11 47.96
N LEU A 13 3.44 10.58 47.27
CA LEU A 13 2.81 9.82 46.19
C LEU A 13 3.82 9.71 45.04
N MET A 14 4.43 8.56 44.93
CA MET A 14 5.05 8.11 43.68
C MET A 14 3.92 7.83 42.70
N VAL A 15 3.63 8.78 41.82
CA VAL A 15 2.87 8.48 40.60
C VAL A 15 3.81 7.66 39.74
N ALA A 16 3.70 6.34 39.83
CA ALA A 16 4.23 5.46 38.82
C ALA A 16 3.41 5.71 37.56
N CYS A 17 3.97 6.43 36.60
CA CYS A 17 3.57 6.27 35.21
C CYS A 17 3.89 4.83 34.84
N THR A 18 2.93 3.95 34.95
CA THR A 18 2.95 2.69 34.25
C THR A 18 2.73 3.05 32.79
N GLU A 19 3.81 2.96 32.03
CA GLU A 19 3.75 3.01 30.58
C GLU A 19 2.80 1.94 30.12
N ASP A 20 1.74 2.36 29.44
CA ASP A 20 0.70 1.49 28.83
C ASP A 20 1.24 0.67 27.65
N GLU A 21 2.57 0.52 27.52
CA GLU A 21 3.19 -0.18 26.40
C GLU A 21 3.06 -1.71 26.44
N GLN A 22 2.58 -2.29 27.53
CA GLN A 22 2.50 -3.76 27.62
C GLN A 22 1.11 -4.36 27.34
N LEU A 23 0.06 -3.58 27.26
CA LEU A 23 -1.30 -4.10 26.99
C LEU A 23 -1.62 -4.24 25.50
N ASP A 24 -0.87 -3.62 24.62
CA ASP A 24 -1.11 -3.68 23.17
C ASP A 24 -0.56 -4.94 22.49
N ASN A 25 0.17 -5.78 23.24
CA ASN A 25 0.86 -6.94 22.68
C ASN A 25 0.11 -8.27 22.77
N ILE A 26 -1.07 -8.32 23.41
CA ILE A 26 -1.81 -9.57 23.56
C ILE A 26 -3.27 -9.34 23.17
N LEU A 27 -3.53 -9.23 21.87
CA LEU A 27 -4.86 -9.49 21.34
C LEU A 27 -5.03 -11.00 21.10
N PRO A 28 -6.27 -11.52 21.17
CA PRO A 28 -6.54 -12.95 21.07
C PRO A 28 -6.19 -13.60 19.73
N ASP A 29 -5.65 -12.83 18.76
CA ASP A 29 -5.29 -13.28 17.42
C ASP A 29 -3.79 -13.59 17.22
N ASN A 30 -2.98 -13.57 18.29
CA ASN A 30 -1.51 -13.80 18.22
C ASN A 30 -0.74 -12.82 17.30
N LYS A 31 -1.31 -11.68 16.95
CA LYS A 31 -0.64 -10.68 16.13
C LYS A 31 0.12 -9.69 17.00
N VAL A 32 1.35 -9.37 16.60
CA VAL A 32 2.20 -8.35 17.23
C VAL A 32 2.32 -7.12 16.35
N ARG A 33 2.61 -5.97 16.94
CA ARG A 33 2.97 -4.78 16.18
C ARG A 33 4.29 -5.01 15.48
N MET A 34 4.35 -4.69 14.21
CA MET A 34 5.53 -4.83 13.36
C MET A 34 5.72 -3.57 12.52
N GLU A 35 6.96 -3.36 12.10
CA GLU A 35 7.36 -2.27 11.23
C GLU A 35 8.14 -2.82 10.05
N PHE A 36 7.86 -2.29 8.85
CA PHE A 36 8.56 -2.63 7.63
C PHE A 36 9.02 -1.35 6.93
N TYR A 37 10.29 -1.28 6.60
CA TYR A 37 10.85 -0.16 5.86
C TYR A 37 10.63 -0.39 4.36
N ALA A 38 9.84 0.47 3.74
CA ALA A 38 9.52 0.37 2.33
C ALA A 38 10.31 1.38 1.51
N THR A 39 10.98 0.86 0.50
CA THR A 39 11.62 1.65 -0.54
C THR A 39 10.99 1.27 -1.86
N ALA A 40 10.62 2.26 -2.66
CA ALA A 40 10.15 2.02 -4.00
C ALA A 40 11.31 2.19 -4.97
N ASP A 41 11.44 1.29 -5.92
CA ASP A 41 12.27 1.54 -7.09
C ASP A 41 11.77 2.82 -7.80
N ALA A 42 12.64 3.54 -8.49
CA ALA A 42 12.30 4.82 -9.11
C ALA A 42 11.05 4.77 -10.04
N SER A 43 10.69 3.57 -10.47
CA SER A 43 9.51 3.29 -11.32
C SER A 43 8.24 2.90 -10.56
N THR A 44 8.26 2.78 -9.21
CA THR A 44 7.20 2.08 -8.44
C THR A 44 6.45 2.94 -7.43
N ARG A 45 6.60 4.26 -7.42
CA ARG A 45 6.08 5.17 -6.40
C ARG A 45 4.66 5.66 -6.74
N THR A 46 3.93 6.23 -5.77
CA THR A 46 2.48 6.44 -5.85
C THR A 46 2.02 7.77 -6.41
N VAL A 47 2.89 8.76 -6.50
CA VAL A 47 2.61 10.07 -7.11
C VAL A 47 3.77 10.49 -8.01
N LEU A 48 3.47 10.90 -9.23
CA LEU A 48 4.46 11.52 -10.12
C LEU A 48 4.87 12.89 -9.57
N VAL A 49 6.14 13.03 -9.24
CA VAL A 49 6.79 14.31 -8.99
C VAL A 49 7.73 14.64 -10.16
N ASP A 50 8.35 15.80 -10.14
CA ASP A 50 9.27 16.22 -11.20
C ASP A 50 10.24 15.09 -11.59
N ASN A 51 10.40 14.86 -12.89
CA ASN A 51 11.20 13.79 -13.49
C ASN A 51 10.63 12.36 -13.39
N ASN A 52 9.30 12.20 -13.32
CA ASN A 52 8.61 10.90 -13.21
C ASN A 52 8.98 10.08 -11.94
N ALA A 53 9.54 10.72 -10.93
CA ALA A 53 9.69 10.09 -9.62
C ALA A 53 8.33 10.02 -8.92
N VAL A 54 8.01 8.87 -8.38
CA VAL A 54 6.76 8.63 -7.65
C VAL A 54 7.11 8.46 -6.17
N ASN A 55 6.39 9.13 -5.26
CA ASN A 55 6.61 9.05 -3.82
C ASN A 55 5.41 8.41 -3.11
N TRP A 56 5.69 7.80 -1.98
CA TRP A 56 4.66 7.40 -1.01
C TRP A 56 3.94 8.63 -0.45
N LEU A 57 2.67 8.47 -0.12
CA LEU A 57 1.87 9.49 0.56
C LEU A 57 1.59 9.07 2.01
N ALA A 58 1.49 10.06 2.89
CA ALA A 58 0.98 9.81 4.23
C ALA A 58 -0.43 9.23 4.17
N GLY A 59 -0.65 8.13 4.89
CA GLY A 59 -1.90 7.38 4.85
C GLY A 59 -1.95 6.25 3.81
N ASP A 60 -0.94 6.10 2.98
CA ASP A 60 -0.85 4.94 2.08
C ASP A 60 -0.88 3.63 2.88
N LYS A 61 -1.55 2.63 2.31
CA LYS A 61 -1.75 1.32 2.92
C LYS A 61 -1.28 0.20 2.01
N ILE A 62 -0.73 -0.84 2.63
CA ILE A 62 -0.32 -2.08 1.95
C ILE A 62 -1.00 -3.30 2.56
N SER A 63 -1.21 -4.33 1.76
CA SER A 63 -1.46 -5.68 2.23
C SER A 63 -0.12 -6.32 2.61
N LEU A 64 0.07 -6.64 3.88
CA LEU A 64 1.20 -7.45 4.32
C LEU A 64 0.73 -8.88 4.57
N PHE A 65 1.19 -9.80 3.78
CA PHE A 65 0.94 -11.22 3.92
C PHE A 65 1.99 -11.82 4.84
N ASP A 66 1.55 -12.33 5.98
CA ASP A 66 2.43 -13.02 6.90
C ASP A 66 2.70 -14.49 6.46
N PRO A 67 3.63 -15.20 7.11
CA PRO A 67 3.96 -16.57 6.72
C PRO A 67 2.81 -17.58 6.80
N SER A 68 1.70 -17.24 7.47
CA SER A 68 0.47 -18.04 7.46
C SER A 68 -0.40 -17.79 6.22
N GLY A 69 -0.09 -16.77 5.44
CA GLY A 69 -0.88 -16.31 4.29
C GLY A 69 -1.98 -15.32 4.66
N ALA A 70 -2.05 -14.88 5.92
CA ALA A 70 -3.03 -13.89 6.32
C ALA A 70 -2.68 -12.50 5.74
N ASN A 71 -3.70 -11.82 5.19
CA ASN A 71 -3.59 -10.46 4.69
C ASN A 71 -3.81 -9.47 5.83
N ASN A 72 -2.81 -8.65 6.13
CA ASN A 72 -2.83 -7.69 7.21
C ASN A 72 -2.67 -6.28 6.64
N GLU A 73 -3.50 -5.33 7.11
CA GLU A 73 -3.38 -3.93 6.74
C GLU A 73 -2.21 -3.27 7.47
N PHE A 74 -1.30 -2.68 6.73
CA PHE A 74 -0.22 -1.83 7.24
C PHE A 74 -0.34 -0.45 6.61
N SER A 75 -0.03 0.59 7.37
CA SER A 75 -0.12 1.98 6.91
C SER A 75 1.12 2.76 7.26
N THR A 76 1.39 3.83 6.49
CA THR A 76 2.43 4.80 6.81
C THR A 76 1.83 6.13 7.24
N ALA A 77 2.43 6.77 8.23
CA ALA A 77 2.07 8.13 8.63
C ALA A 77 2.83 9.21 7.84
N GLU A 78 3.83 8.81 7.07
CA GLU A 78 4.74 9.70 6.37
C GLU A 78 4.66 9.51 4.86
N GLY A 79 5.09 10.52 4.12
CA GLY A 79 5.29 10.46 2.68
C GLY A 79 6.77 10.58 2.34
N GLY A 80 7.12 10.21 1.11
CA GLY A 80 8.50 10.32 0.61
C GLY A 80 8.93 9.16 -0.26
N SER A 81 10.21 9.13 -0.62
CA SER A 81 10.79 8.05 -1.43
C SER A 81 10.96 6.74 -0.65
N SER A 82 11.02 6.84 0.67
CA SER A 82 11.12 5.71 1.59
C SER A 82 10.29 6.04 2.83
N VAL A 83 9.56 5.06 3.34
CA VAL A 83 8.66 5.22 4.49
C VAL A 83 8.68 3.96 5.35
N THR A 84 8.21 4.10 6.59
CA THR A 84 7.94 2.96 7.46
C THR A 84 6.45 2.65 7.47
N TYR A 85 6.09 1.42 7.16
CA TYR A 85 4.75 0.87 7.31
C TYR A 85 4.62 0.19 8.66
N THR A 86 3.57 0.52 9.40
CA THR A 86 3.28 -0.06 10.71
C THR A 86 1.93 -0.75 10.70
N GLY A 87 1.82 -1.87 11.38
CA GLY A 87 0.60 -2.66 11.47
C GLY A 87 0.75 -3.83 12.43
N ARG A 88 -0.16 -4.79 12.36
CA ARG A 88 -0.14 -6.00 13.19
C ARG A 88 -0.21 -7.23 12.32
N ALA A 89 0.71 -8.16 12.52
CA ALA A 89 0.75 -9.44 11.82
C ALA A 89 1.23 -10.55 12.76
N ALA A 90 1.02 -11.80 12.37
CA ALA A 90 1.58 -12.93 13.11
C ALA A 90 3.11 -12.91 12.99
N GLN A 91 3.78 -12.94 14.15
CA GLN A 91 5.23 -13.10 14.20
C GLN A 91 5.56 -14.59 14.06
N ALA A 92 5.84 -15.03 12.86
CA ALA A 92 6.19 -16.40 12.55
C ALA A 92 7.50 -16.45 11.76
N GLY A 93 8.23 -17.55 11.91
CA GLY A 93 9.37 -17.81 11.02
C GLY A 93 8.87 -18.02 9.60
N GLY A 94 9.46 -17.29 8.64
CA GLY A 94 9.10 -17.36 7.24
C GLY A 94 9.22 -16.02 6.54
N THR A 95 8.77 -15.97 5.30
CA THR A 95 8.87 -14.80 4.44
C THR A 95 7.56 -14.01 4.50
N TYR A 96 7.68 -12.70 4.63
CA TYR A 96 6.58 -11.76 4.47
C TYR A 96 6.58 -11.23 3.04
N TYR A 97 5.39 -11.06 2.49
CA TYR A 97 5.19 -10.46 1.17
C TYR A 97 4.28 -9.25 1.30
N ALA A 98 4.41 -8.31 0.41
CA ALA A 98 3.58 -7.11 0.42
C ALA A 98 2.98 -6.84 -0.96
N LEU A 99 1.77 -6.27 -0.96
CA LEU A 99 1.10 -5.73 -2.13
C LEU A 99 0.67 -4.30 -1.83
N TYR A 100 0.96 -3.38 -2.72
CA TYR A 100 0.39 -2.05 -2.77
C TYR A 100 -0.53 -1.95 -4.01
N PRO A 101 -1.66 -1.27 -3.91
CA PRO A 101 -2.31 -0.78 -2.69
C PRO A 101 -2.91 -1.90 -1.84
N TYR A 102 -3.27 -1.57 -0.60
CA TYR A 102 -4.04 -2.48 0.24
C TYR A 102 -5.37 -2.86 -0.40
N ASP A 103 -5.61 -4.13 -0.49
CA ASP A 103 -6.91 -4.69 -0.88
C ASP A 103 -7.22 -5.88 0.04
N LYS A 104 -8.29 -5.73 0.83
CA LYS A 104 -8.71 -6.75 1.82
C LYS A 104 -9.04 -8.12 1.20
N ASP A 105 -9.40 -8.12 -0.09
CA ASP A 105 -9.80 -9.32 -0.81
C ASP A 105 -8.63 -10.01 -1.52
N SER A 106 -7.46 -9.35 -1.56
CA SER A 106 -6.23 -9.94 -2.08
C SER A 106 -5.75 -11.09 -1.21
N LYS A 107 -5.16 -12.09 -1.85
CA LYS A 107 -4.73 -13.36 -1.24
C LYS A 107 -3.32 -13.70 -1.68
N ILE A 108 -2.69 -14.60 -0.91
CA ILE A 108 -1.41 -15.19 -1.27
C ILE A 108 -1.46 -16.72 -1.15
N ALA A 109 -0.76 -17.39 -2.07
CA ALA A 109 -0.49 -18.83 -2.00
C ALA A 109 0.99 -19.07 -2.35
N GLY A 110 1.79 -19.43 -1.34
CA GLY A 110 3.25 -19.41 -1.46
C GLY A 110 3.76 -18.01 -1.70
N SER A 111 4.36 -17.73 -2.85
CA SER A 111 4.78 -16.39 -3.27
C SER A 111 3.81 -15.72 -4.27
N ILE A 112 2.75 -16.42 -4.68
CA ILE A 112 1.80 -15.92 -5.68
C ILE A 112 0.73 -15.09 -5.01
N VAL A 113 0.77 -13.79 -5.23
CA VAL A 113 -0.25 -12.82 -4.82
C VAL A 113 -1.34 -12.76 -5.89
N THR A 114 -2.60 -12.83 -5.44
CA THR A 114 -3.78 -12.65 -6.30
C THR A 114 -4.50 -11.37 -5.87
N THR A 115 -4.74 -10.47 -6.82
CA THR A 115 -5.45 -9.20 -6.61
C THR A 115 -6.29 -8.86 -7.84
N THR A 116 -6.96 -7.71 -7.85
CA THR A 116 -7.81 -7.29 -8.96
C THR A 116 -7.40 -5.92 -9.48
N LEU A 117 -7.18 -5.81 -10.80
CA LEU A 117 -7.09 -4.53 -11.49
C LEU A 117 -8.46 -4.23 -12.14
N PRO A 118 -9.16 -3.15 -11.73
CA PRO A 118 -10.48 -2.87 -12.24
C PRO A 118 -10.44 -2.45 -13.72
N ALA A 119 -11.44 -2.90 -14.50
CA ALA A 119 -11.61 -2.51 -15.90
C ALA A 119 -12.10 -1.07 -16.04
N LEU A 120 -12.83 -0.55 -15.04
CA LEU A 120 -13.22 0.86 -14.97
C LEU A 120 -12.23 1.60 -14.09
N GLN A 121 -11.50 2.52 -14.69
CA GLN A 121 -10.51 3.34 -14.02
C GLN A 121 -10.85 4.83 -14.15
N SER A 122 -10.19 5.66 -13.36
CA SER A 122 -10.23 7.12 -13.50
C SER A 122 -8.87 7.63 -13.92
N ALA A 123 -8.87 8.66 -14.77
CA ALA A 123 -7.63 9.38 -15.06
C ALA A 123 -7.42 10.49 -14.03
N GLN A 124 -6.17 10.89 -13.86
CA GLN A 124 -5.77 12.01 -13.04
C GLN A 124 -4.85 12.91 -13.84
N ASP A 125 -5.12 14.21 -13.82
CA ASP A 125 -4.30 15.19 -14.55
C ASP A 125 -2.89 15.22 -13.97
N GLY A 126 -1.90 15.13 -14.87
CA GLY A 126 -0.48 15.15 -14.50
C GLY A 126 0.02 13.96 -13.69
N SER A 127 -0.85 12.96 -13.41
CA SER A 127 -0.48 11.81 -12.58
C SER A 127 -1.34 10.59 -12.91
N PHE A 128 -1.39 9.64 -12.01
CA PHE A 128 -2.27 8.46 -12.04
C PHE A 128 -2.99 8.29 -10.69
N VAL A 129 -4.10 7.58 -10.68
CA VAL A 129 -4.80 7.25 -9.45
C VAL A 129 -4.00 6.19 -8.69
N THR A 130 -3.58 6.52 -7.48
CA THR A 130 -2.65 5.72 -6.65
C THR A 130 -3.10 4.27 -6.46
N MET A 131 -4.42 4.05 -6.34
CA MET A 131 -5.02 2.72 -6.16
C MET A 131 -4.99 1.83 -7.41
N LEU A 132 -4.50 2.34 -8.56
CA LEU A 132 -4.53 1.65 -9.85
C LEU A 132 -3.13 1.22 -10.34
N ASN A 133 -2.12 1.33 -9.48
CA ASN A 133 -0.75 0.94 -9.81
C ASN A 133 -0.25 -0.16 -8.86
N PRO A 134 -0.64 -1.42 -9.06
CA PRO A 134 -0.23 -2.50 -8.19
C PRO A 134 1.28 -2.71 -8.25
N SER A 135 1.86 -2.89 -7.07
CA SER A 135 3.26 -3.24 -6.89
C SER A 135 3.43 -4.26 -5.77
N VAL A 136 4.44 -5.10 -5.87
CA VAL A 136 4.70 -6.16 -4.89
C VAL A 136 6.12 -6.05 -4.34
N ALA A 137 6.31 -6.60 -3.14
CA ALA A 137 7.61 -6.74 -2.51
C ALA A 137 7.69 -8.03 -1.71
N MET A 138 8.90 -8.55 -1.56
CA MET A 138 9.27 -9.58 -0.60
C MET A 138 10.15 -8.95 0.47
N ALA A 139 9.86 -9.21 1.74
CA ALA A 139 10.67 -8.70 2.84
C ALA A 139 12.01 -9.45 2.91
N ASP A 140 13.07 -8.68 3.13
CA ASP A 140 14.38 -9.24 3.47
C ASP A 140 14.46 -9.59 4.98
N ALA A 141 15.62 -10.11 5.42
CA ALA A 141 15.85 -10.48 6.81
C ALA A 141 15.80 -9.29 7.79
N GLN A 142 15.91 -8.05 7.30
CA GLN A 142 15.86 -6.80 8.05
C GLN A 142 14.49 -6.11 7.95
N GLN A 143 13.48 -6.81 7.41
CA GLN A 143 12.13 -6.27 7.18
C GLN A 143 12.08 -5.08 6.19
N ASN A 144 13.03 -5.03 5.24
CA ASN A 144 12.95 -4.08 4.14
C ASN A 144 12.09 -4.65 3.01
N LEU A 145 11.24 -3.79 2.46
CA LEU A 145 10.35 -4.05 1.34
C LEU A 145 10.80 -3.23 0.13
N TYR A 146 11.27 -3.90 -0.91
CA TYR A 146 11.64 -3.27 -2.18
C TYR A 146 10.52 -3.48 -3.18
N PHE A 147 9.63 -2.51 -3.28
CA PHE A 147 8.47 -2.60 -4.15
C PHE A 147 8.84 -2.49 -5.62
N ARG A 148 8.17 -3.28 -6.45
CA ARG A 148 8.27 -3.29 -7.90
C ARG A 148 6.89 -3.27 -8.54
N ASN A 149 6.70 -2.40 -9.52
CA ASN A 149 5.46 -2.34 -10.29
C ASN A 149 5.28 -3.61 -11.11
N VAL A 150 4.03 -4.01 -11.24
CA VAL A 150 3.65 -5.20 -12.02
C VAL A 150 2.78 -4.85 -13.23
N CYS A 151 2.41 -3.59 -13.38
CA CYS A 151 1.64 -3.07 -14.50
C CYS A 151 2.32 -1.86 -15.12
N ALA A 152 2.03 -1.60 -16.38
CA ALA A 152 2.45 -0.39 -17.08
C ALA A 152 1.46 0.76 -16.84
N LEU A 153 1.99 1.99 -16.84
CA LEU A 153 1.18 3.21 -16.86
C LEU A 153 1.06 3.72 -18.28
N VAL A 154 -0.15 4.06 -18.70
CA VAL A 154 -0.42 4.67 -20.01
C VAL A 154 -0.68 6.16 -19.83
N LYS A 155 0.18 6.99 -20.42
CA LYS A 155 -0.02 8.43 -20.51
C LYS A 155 -0.63 8.76 -21.87
N PHE A 156 -1.72 9.52 -21.89
CA PHE A 156 -2.29 10.08 -23.10
C PHE A 156 -2.50 11.58 -22.94
N THR A 157 -2.43 12.30 -24.05
CA THR A 157 -2.65 13.74 -24.09
C THR A 157 -3.84 13.99 -25.02
N LEU A 158 -4.77 14.82 -24.57
CA LEU A 158 -5.88 15.28 -25.40
C LEU A 158 -5.49 16.56 -26.11
N ASP A 159 -5.84 16.66 -27.40
CA ASP A 159 -5.59 17.86 -28.18
C ASP A 159 -6.55 18.97 -27.73
N SER A 160 -6.02 20.18 -27.51
CA SER A 160 -6.80 21.36 -27.14
C SER A 160 -7.73 21.86 -28.25
N ASN A 161 -7.58 21.40 -29.49
CA ASN A 161 -8.47 21.70 -30.60
C ASN A 161 -9.78 20.87 -30.61
N ILE A 162 -9.93 19.94 -29.66
CA ILE A 162 -11.17 19.18 -29.50
C ILE A 162 -12.19 20.06 -28.76
N HIS A 163 -13.23 20.49 -29.48
CA HIS A 163 -14.33 21.29 -28.92
C HIS A 163 -15.48 20.45 -28.35
N GLU A 164 -15.31 19.13 -28.30
CA GLU A 164 -16.30 18.17 -27.78
C GLU A 164 -15.99 17.81 -26.33
N THR A 165 -17.02 17.49 -25.56
CA THR A 165 -16.85 16.97 -24.21
C THR A 165 -16.46 15.49 -24.25
N ILE A 166 -15.23 15.18 -23.91
CA ILE A 166 -14.75 13.80 -23.80
C ILE A 166 -14.97 13.33 -22.36
N VAL A 167 -15.77 12.28 -22.20
CA VAL A 167 -16.12 11.74 -20.88
C VAL A 167 -15.37 10.45 -20.53
N LYS A 168 -14.84 9.76 -21.52
CA LYS A 168 -14.08 8.50 -21.31
C LYS A 168 -13.10 8.25 -22.45
N ALA A 169 -12.04 7.51 -22.13
CA ALA A 169 -11.19 6.82 -23.10
C ALA A 169 -11.38 5.31 -22.93
N VAL A 170 -11.33 4.57 -24.03
CA VAL A 170 -11.37 3.10 -24.01
C VAL A 170 -10.06 2.60 -24.62
N PHE A 171 -9.38 1.74 -23.88
CA PHE A 171 -8.19 1.03 -24.35
C PHE A 171 -8.60 -0.41 -24.64
N SER A 172 -8.30 -0.89 -25.83
CA SER A 172 -8.57 -2.26 -26.25
C SER A 172 -7.28 -2.92 -26.70
N GLY A 173 -7.08 -4.17 -26.35
CA GLY A 173 -6.03 -4.99 -26.91
C GLY A 173 -6.32 -5.29 -28.39
N ASN A 174 -5.29 -5.36 -29.23
CA ASN A 174 -5.43 -5.67 -30.65
C ASN A 174 -5.12 -7.13 -30.98
N GLY A 175 -4.61 -7.90 -30.01
CA GLY A 175 -4.28 -9.32 -30.12
C GLY A 175 -5.02 -10.21 -29.12
N GLY A 176 -6.01 -9.66 -28.41
CA GLY A 176 -6.74 -10.38 -27.36
C GLY A 176 -6.07 -10.30 -25.98
N GLU A 177 -5.19 -9.31 -25.80
CA GLU A 177 -4.54 -9.05 -24.53
C GLU A 177 -5.56 -8.72 -23.45
N VAL A 178 -5.34 -9.29 -22.25
CA VAL A 178 -6.13 -8.99 -21.06
C VAL A 178 -5.57 -7.74 -20.40
N LEU A 179 -6.38 -6.67 -20.30
CA LEU A 179 -5.95 -5.37 -19.79
C LEU A 179 -6.35 -5.13 -18.33
N ALA A 180 -7.33 -5.88 -17.84
CA ALA A 180 -7.85 -5.75 -16.48
C ALA A 180 -8.46 -7.07 -16.01
N GLY A 181 -8.71 -7.21 -14.72
CA GLY A 181 -9.30 -8.42 -14.14
C GLY A 181 -8.48 -8.93 -12.96
N THR A 182 -8.60 -10.21 -12.66
CA THR A 182 -7.81 -10.86 -11.62
C THR A 182 -6.37 -11.00 -12.10
N LEU A 183 -5.43 -10.57 -11.27
CA LEU A 183 -3.99 -10.64 -11.49
C LEU A 183 -3.39 -11.70 -10.58
N SER A 184 -2.51 -12.53 -11.13
CA SER A 184 -1.62 -13.43 -10.39
C SER A 184 -0.19 -12.95 -10.55
N ILE A 185 0.53 -12.72 -9.43
CA ILE A 185 1.83 -12.06 -9.40
C ILE A 185 2.77 -12.85 -8.50
N ASP A 186 3.91 -13.30 -9.02
CA ASP A 186 4.95 -13.89 -8.17
C ASP A 186 5.76 -12.78 -7.49
N ALA A 187 5.46 -12.55 -6.20
CA ALA A 187 6.13 -11.52 -5.41
C ALA A 187 7.58 -11.86 -5.03
N ALA A 188 8.01 -13.10 -5.21
CA ALA A 188 9.41 -13.53 -5.03
C ALA A 188 10.25 -13.39 -6.30
N ALA A 189 9.64 -13.14 -7.46
CA ALA A 189 10.36 -12.97 -8.70
C ALA A 189 11.28 -11.74 -8.68
N SER A 190 12.44 -11.84 -9.30
CA SER A 190 13.38 -10.73 -9.45
C SER A 190 12.82 -9.63 -10.37
N ASP A 191 11.91 -9.97 -11.27
CA ASP A 191 11.19 -9.08 -12.16
C ASP A 191 9.72 -9.54 -12.20
N PRO A 192 8.91 -9.11 -11.20
CA PRO A 192 7.54 -9.58 -11.09
C PRO A 192 6.69 -9.01 -12.22
N THR A 193 5.95 -9.88 -12.87
CA THR A 193 4.96 -9.52 -13.89
C THR A 193 3.59 -10.03 -13.48
N ALA A 194 2.56 -9.27 -13.79
CA ALA A 194 1.19 -9.71 -13.57
C ALA A 194 0.74 -10.59 -14.72
N VAL A 195 0.20 -11.77 -14.39
CA VAL A 195 -0.55 -12.59 -15.33
C VAL A 195 -2.02 -12.37 -15.04
N ALA A 196 -2.75 -11.82 -16.01
CA ALA A 196 -4.18 -11.55 -15.88
C ALA A 196 -4.99 -12.74 -16.37
N ASP A 197 -6.03 -13.11 -15.60
CA ASP A 197 -7.04 -14.03 -16.08
C ASP A 197 -7.88 -13.36 -17.19
N ALA A 198 -8.38 -14.15 -18.15
CA ALA A 198 -9.07 -13.71 -19.36
C ALA A 198 -10.43 -13.05 -19.07
N SER A 199 -10.47 -12.01 -18.28
CA SER A 199 -11.73 -11.38 -17.84
C SER A 199 -12.13 -10.15 -18.66
N PHE A 200 -11.17 -9.28 -19.02
CA PHE A 200 -11.48 -8.03 -19.72
C PHE A 200 -10.41 -7.66 -20.75
N GLY A 201 -10.75 -7.77 -22.03
CA GLY A 201 -9.93 -7.27 -23.15
C GLY A 201 -10.04 -5.76 -23.37
N GLU A 202 -10.84 -5.06 -22.56
CA GLU A 202 -11.02 -3.61 -22.63
C GLU A 202 -10.90 -2.98 -21.25
N MET A 203 -10.29 -1.80 -21.22
CA MET A 203 -10.21 -0.94 -20.04
C MET A 203 -10.85 0.40 -20.37
N MET A 204 -11.80 0.84 -19.55
CA MET A 204 -12.44 2.15 -19.66
C MET A 204 -11.83 3.10 -18.63
N VAL A 205 -11.42 4.28 -19.09
CA VAL A 205 -10.91 5.34 -18.23
C VAL A 205 -11.88 6.51 -18.25
N GLY A 206 -12.49 6.79 -17.11
CA GLY A 206 -13.35 7.96 -16.91
C GLY A 206 -12.50 9.24 -16.85
N LEU A 207 -12.93 10.26 -17.59
CA LEU A 207 -12.24 11.56 -17.70
C LEU A 207 -13.03 12.67 -16.98
N THR A 208 -14.01 12.33 -16.19
CA THR A 208 -14.89 13.29 -15.52
C THR A 208 -14.09 14.18 -14.56
N GLY A 209 -14.13 15.50 -14.80
CA GLY A 209 -13.46 16.50 -13.96
C GLY A 209 -12.01 16.86 -14.35
N ILE A 210 -11.44 16.20 -15.36
CA ILE A 210 -10.06 16.43 -15.80
C ILE A 210 -9.96 17.55 -16.84
N LEU A 211 -11.00 17.74 -17.64
CA LEU A 211 -11.05 18.79 -18.67
C LEU A 211 -11.46 20.12 -18.04
N ARG A 212 -10.49 20.91 -17.60
CA ARG A 212 -10.65 22.33 -17.38
C ARG A 212 -10.15 23.05 -18.63
N TRP A 213 -11.07 23.64 -19.36
CA TRP A 213 -10.72 24.58 -20.42
C TRP A 213 -10.17 25.86 -19.76
N ALA A 214 -8.95 26.25 -20.09
CA ALA A 214 -8.43 27.56 -19.75
C ALA A 214 -8.85 28.58 -20.81
#